data_bc6eec39ea2ecaf1dc0fdd4514b80bf7
#
_entry.id   bc6eec39ea2ecaf1dc0fdd4514b80bf7
#
_cell.length_a   1.000
_cell.length_b   1.000
_cell.length_c   1.000
_cell.angle_alpha   90.00
_cell.angle_beta   90.00
_cell.angle_gamma   90.00
#
_symmetry.space_group_name_H-M   'P 1'
#
loop_
_entity.id
_entity.type
_entity.pdbx_description
1 polymer ?
#
loop_
_entity_poly.entity_id
_entity_poly.type
_entity_poly.pdbx_seq_one_letter_code
_entity_poly.pdbx_strand_id
1 'polypeptide(L)'
;MSKIKICGLRSPDDIRYANELKPDYIGFVFARGRTRYVSISEAALLRSLLSPAIPAVGVFVNEPLEQVAELLKKGVIQMAQLHGNEDAAYTEALKEMTGAPILKAFTVRSKDDLKAAFSYPCDYPLLDNGKGTGKVFDWSLLGKSAPKPYFLAGGLTVENAPDACRRFAPYAVDVSSGVETDGRKDYTKMKAFIQAVRSLDSNE
;
A
#
# COMPACT_ATOMS: atom_id res chain seq x y z
N MET A 1 1.19 -13.81 10.41
CA MET A 1 0.37 -13.58 9.18
C MET A 1 0.66 -12.20 8.61
N SER A 2 1.12 -12.11 7.35
CA SER A 2 1.24 -10.83 6.65
C SER A 2 -0.12 -10.33 6.21
N LYS A 3 -0.42 -9.05 6.44
CA LYS A 3 -1.62 -8.38 5.93
C LYS A 3 -1.53 -8.15 4.43
N ILE A 4 -2.66 -7.87 3.78
CA ILE A 4 -2.76 -7.70 2.34
C ILE A 4 -3.34 -6.33 2.01
N LYS A 5 -2.62 -5.53 1.23
CA LYS A 5 -3.10 -4.28 0.65
C LYS A 5 -3.26 -4.45 -0.87
N ILE A 6 -4.44 -4.14 -1.39
CA ILE A 6 -4.70 -4.06 -2.83
C ILE A 6 -4.75 -2.58 -3.21
N CYS A 7 -3.77 -2.11 -3.99
CA CYS A 7 -3.58 -0.69 -4.28
C CYS A 7 -4.11 -0.29 -5.66
N GLY A 8 -4.68 0.92 -5.77
CA GLY A 8 -5.10 1.52 -7.03
C GLY A 8 -6.49 1.08 -7.48
N LEU A 9 -7.44 0.96 -6.57
CA LEU A 9 -8.86 0.78 -6.85
C LEU A 9 -9.44 2.10 -7.37
N ARG A 10 -10.28 2.04 -8.42
CA ARG A 10 -10.81 3.24 -9.08
C ARG A 10 -12.21 3.11 -9.66
N SER A 11 -12.86 1.98 -9.46
CA SER A 11 -14.22 1.73 -9.99
C SER A 11 -15.12 1.07 -8.94
N PRO A 12 -16.45 1.17 -9.08
CA PRO A 12 -17.38 0.45 -8.23
C PRO A 12 -17.19 -1.07 -8.25
N ASP A 13 -16.79 -1.65 -9.40
CA ASP A 13 -16.47 -3.08 -9.49
C ASP A 13 -15.26 -3.44 -8.65
N ASP A 14 -14.20 -2.61 -8.63
CA ASP A 14 -13.03 -2.84 -7.78
C ASP A 14 -13.44 -2.88 -6.30
N ILE A 15 -14.37 -2.01 -5.90
CA ILE A 15 -14.90 -1.96 -4.52
C ILE A 15 -15.74 -3.20 -4.21
N ARG A 16 -16.57 -3.65 -5.14
CA ARG A 16 -17.33 -4.89 -5.01
C ARG A 16 -16.39 -6.08 -4.80
N TYR A 17 -15.32 -6.19 -5.60
CA TYR A 17 -14.30 -7.22 -5.43
C TYR A 17 -13.63 -7.15 -4.05
N ALA A 18 -13.27 -5.95 -3.60
CA ALA A 18 -12.68 -5.77 -2.27
C ALA A 18 -13.65 -6.19 -1.14
N ASN A 19 -14.93 -5.83 -1.25
CA ASN A 19 -15.94 -6.21 -0.26
C ASN A 19 -16.14 -7.74 -0.17
N GLU A 20 -16.10 -8.43 -1.29
CA GLU A 20 -16.22 -9.90 -1.33
C GLU A 20 -14.94 -10.59 -0.83
N LEU A 21 -13.76 -10.13 -1.26
CA LEU A 21 -12.48 -10.77 -1.00
C LEU A 21 -11.84 -10.35 0.32
N LYS A 22 -12.27 -9.22 0.89
CA LYS A 22 -11.90 -8.70 2.22
C LYS A 22 -10.38 -8.61 2.40
N PRO A 23 -9.63 -7.87 1.55
CA PRO A 23 -8.24 -7.55 1.88
C PRO A 23 -8.18 -6.73 3.17
N ASP A 24 -7.00 -6.68 3.81
CA ASP A 24 -6.82 -5.91 5.04
C ASP A 24 -6.79 -4.40 4.79
N TYR A 25 -6.38 -3.99 3.59
CA TYR A 25 -6.34 -2.59 3.15
C TYR A 25 -6.66 -2.48 1.66
N ILE A 26 -7.23 -1.34 1.26
CA ILE A 26 -7.25 -0.92 -0.15
C ILE A 26 -6.50 0.39 -0.32
N GLY A 27 -6.11 0.73 -1.58
CA GLY A 27 -5.45 1.98 -1.88
C GLY A 27 -6.17 2.80 -2.94
N PHE A 28 -6.39 4.10 -2.68
CA PHE A 28 -6.79 5.12 -3.64
C PHE A 28 -5.59 5.98 -4.03
N VAL A 29 -5.37 6.21 -5.32
CA VAL A 29 -4.21 6.97 -5.81
C VAL A 29 -4.64 8.39 -6.18
N PHE A 30 -4.18 9.37 -5.39
CA PHE A 30 -4.45 10.80 -5.62
C PHE A 30 -3.36 11.50 -6.44
N ALA A 31 -2.32 10.78 -6.86
CA ALA A 31 -1.24 11.33 -7.68
C ALA A 31 -1.72 11.58 -9.11
N ARG A 32 -1.90 12.84 -9.49
CA ARG A 32 -2.36 13.26 -10.83
C ARG A 32 -1.44 12.75 -11.93
N GLY A 33 -2.00 12.42 -13.09
CA GLY A 33 -1.24 11.91 -14.23
C GLY A 33 -0.84 10.42 -14.11
N ARG A 34 -1.20 9.74 -13.02
CA ARG A 34 -1.02 8.30 -12.90
C ARG A 34 -2.25 7.56 -13.45
N THR A 35 -2.04 6.38 -14.02
CA THR A 35 -3.09 5.57 -14.65
C THR A 35 -4.20 5.14 -13.69
N ARG A 36 -3.91 5.12 -12.38
CA ARG A 36 -4.84 4.71 -11.31
C ARG A 36 -5.37 5.89 -10.50
N TYR A 37 -5.20 7.12 -11.01
CA TYR A 37 -5.67 8.32 -10.36
C TYR A 37 -7.19 8.29 -10.14
N VAL A 38 -7.60 8.74 -8.97
CA VAL A 38 -9.00 9.07 -8.63
C VAL A 38 -9.05 10.48 -8.03
N SER A 39 -10.08 11.22 -8.37
CA SER A 39 -10.35 12.52 -7.73
C SER A 39 -10.87 12.32 -6.30
N ILE A 40 -10.85 13.39 -5.51
CA ILE A 40 -11.38 13.38 -4.14
C ILE A 40 -12.87 12.97 -4.12
N SER A 41 -13.67 13.48 -5.06
CA SER A 41 -15.10 13.15 -5.17
C SER A 41 -15.34 11.69 -5.55
N GLU A 42 -14.57 11.15 -6.48
CA GLU A 42 -14.63 9.73 -6.85
C GLU A 42 -14.23 8.85 -5.67
N ALA A 43 -13.13 9.19 -4.99
CA ALA A 43 -12.69 8.43 -3.81
C ALA A 43 -13.73 8.45 -2.67
N ALA A 44 -14.38 9.60 -2.43
CA ALA A 44 -15.45 9.69 -1.42
C ALA A 44 -16.65 8.80 -1.78
N LEU A 45 -17.06 8.79 -3.06
CA LEU A 45 -18.10 7.89 -3.56
C LEU A 45 -17.70 6.43 -3.39
N LEU A 46 -16.49 6.05 -3.84
CA LEU A 46 -15.99 4.68 -3.71
C LEU A 46 -15.87 4.25 -2.25
N ARG A 47 -15.45 5.18 -1.36
CA ARG A 47 -15.39 4.92 0.09
C ARG A 47 -16.77 4.63 0.68
N SER A 48 -17.82 5.31 0.20
CA SER A 48 -19.18 5.07 0.68
C SER A 48 -19.73 3.68 0.31
N LEU A 49 -19.18 3.07 -0.76
CA LEU A 49 -19.53 1.72 -1.21
C LEU A 49 -18.67 0.64 -0.54
N LEU A 50 -17.53 1.02 0.05
CA LEU A 50 -16.59 0.10 0.68
C LEU A 50 -17.05 -0.26 2.09
N SER A 51 -16.95 -1.56 2.43
CA SER A 51 -17.17 -2.03 3.80
C SER A 51 -16.39 -1.18 4.81
N PRO A 52 -17.01 -0.71 5.91
CA PRO A 52 -16.31 0.06 6.93
C PRO A 52 -15.19 -0.72 7.63
N ALA A 53 -15.23 -2.05 7.57
CA ALA A 53 -14.19 -2.92 8.12
C ALA A 53 -12.89 -2.93 7.29
N ILE A 54 -12.90 -2.41 6.06
CA ILE A 54 -11.73 -2.34 5.19
C ILE A 54 -11.21 -0.89 5.18
N PRO A 55 -10.06 -0.60 5.83
CA PRO A 55 -9.47 0.72 5.79
C PRO A 55 -8.92 1.05 4.39
N ALA A 56 -9.14 2.31 3.98
CA ALA A 56 -8.62 2.87 2.75
C ALA A 56 -7.32 3.66 3.02
N VAL A 57 -6.32 3.43 2.18
CA VAL A 57 -5.04 4.15 2.19
C VAL A 57 -5.01 5.12 1.02
N GLY A 58 -4.80 6.40 1.28
CA GLY A 58 -4.60 7.41 0.23
C GLY A 58 -3.13 7.46 -0.19
N VAL A 59 -2.84 7.34 -1.48
CA VAL A 59 -1.47 7.42 -2.02
C VAL A 59 -1.25 8.79 -2.64
N PHE A 60 -0.26 9.52 -2.14
CA PHE A 60 0.06 10.90 -2.48
C PHE A 60 1.49 11.04 -3.02
N VAL A 61 1.72 12.02 -3.86
CA VAL A 61 3.05 12.40 -4.37
C VAL A 61 3.17 13.92 -4.29
N ASN A 62 3.86 14.41 -3.27
CA ASN A 62 4.09 15.84 -3.01
C ASN A 62 2.79 16.68 -2.94
N GLU A 63 1.74 16.09 -2.38
CA GLU A 63 0.46 16.80 -2.21
C GLU A 63 0.56 17.78 -1.03
N PRO A 64 -0.12 18.95 -1.08
CA PRO A 64 -0.18 19.87 0.06
C PRO A 64 -0.68 19.18 1.33
N LEU A 65 -0.02 19.48 2.44
CA LEU A 65 -0.27 18.86 3.75
C LEU A 65 -1.75 18.94 4.17
N GLU A 66 -2.35 20.11 3.98
CA GLU A 66 -3.73 20.40 4.38
C GLU A 66 -4.74 19.54 3.62
N GLN A 67 -4.48 19.24 2.34
CA GLN A 67 -5.35 18.41 1.52
C GLN A 67 -5.31 16.95 1.99
N VAL A 68 -4.13 16.44 2.33
CA VAL A 68 -3.99 15.09 2.88
C VAL A 68 -4.66 14.99 4.24
N ALA A 69 -4.43 15.98 5.12
CA ALA A 69 -5.04 16.07 6.43
C ALA A 69 -6.58 16.15 6.35
N GLU A 70 -7.12 16.88 5.39
CA GLU A 70 -8.56 17.00 5.18
C GLU A 70 -9.20 15.64 4.82
N LEU A 71 -8.59 14.87 3.92
CA LEU A 71 -9.08 13.56 3.52
C LEU A 71 -9.10 12.55 4.68
N LEU A 72 -8.07 12.61 5.54
CA LEU A 72 -8.01 11.81 6.77
C LEU A 72 -9.11 12.24 7.76
N LYS A 73 -9.24 13.53 8.04
CA LYS A 73 -10.25 14.07 8.97
C LYS A 73 -11.69 13.81 8.52
N LYS A 74 -11.94 13.83 7.20
CA LYS A 74 -13.25 13.50 6.61
C LYS A 74 -13.52 11.99 6.55
N GLY A 75 -12.56 11.14 6.89
CA GLY A 75 -12.71 9.68 6.87
C GLY A 75 -12.78 9.07 5.46
N VAL A 76 -12.42 9.83 4.42
CA VAL A 76 -12.30 9.29 3.05
C VAL A 76 -11.21 8.22 2.99
N ILE A 77 -10.14 8.46 3.74
CA ILE A 77 -9.05 7.52 3.96
C ILE A 77 -8.75 7.39 5.46
N GLN A 78 -8.17 6.27 5.88
CA GLN A 78 -7.78 6.00 7.26
C GLN A 78 -6.27 6.01 7.47
N MET A 79 -5.49 5.97 6.38
CA MET A 79 -4.03 6.03 6.39
C MET A 79 -3.55 6.84 5.19
N ALA A 80 -2.43 7.54 5.34
CA ALA A 80 -1.77 8.23 4.24
C ALA A 80 -0.49 7.48 3.83
N GLN A 81 -0.31 7.26 2.52
CA GLN A 81 0.93 6.76 1.93
C GLN A 81 1.61 7.89 1.15
N LEU A 82 2.73 8.35 1.66
CA LEU A 82 3.56 9.38 1.08
C LEU A 82 4.56 8.74 0.10
N HIS A 83 4.37 8.96 -1.19
CA HIS A 83 5.12 8.28 -2.27
C HIS A 83 5.97 9.24 -3.11
N GLY A 84 6.10 10.47 -2.66
CA GLY A 84 6.95 11.52 -3.25
C GLY A 84 8.19 11.80 -2.41
N ASN A 85 8.57 13.08 -2.39
CA ASN A 85 9.76 13.58 -1.68
C ASN A 85 9.39 14.24 -0.33
N GLU A 86 8.22 13.88 0.23
CA GLU A 86 7.79 14.41 1.53
C GLU A 86 8.86 14.09 2.57
N ASP A 87 9.30 15.10 3.30
CA ASP A 87 10.34 15.00 4.32
C ASP A 87 9.80 14.61 5.70
N ALA A 88 10.70 14.48 6.67
CA ALA A 88 10.36 14.15 8.04
C ALA A 88 9.43 15.18 8.68
N ALA A 89 9.68 16.48 8.43
CA ALA A 89 8.86 17.57 8.98
C ALA A 89 7.42 17.51 8.46
N TYR A 90 7.23 17.24 7.17
CA TYR A 90 5.90 17.01 6.59
C TYR A 90 5.18 15.82 7.29
N THR A 91 5.89 14.72 7.46
CA THR A 91 5.33 13.49 8.07
C THR A 91 4.93 13.73 9.53
N GLU A 92 5.78 14.39 10.32
CA GLU A 92 5.51 14.72 11.71
C GLU A 92 4.33 15.68 11.85
N ALA A 93 4.28 16.73 11.01
CA ALA A 93 3.17 17.68 11.00
C ALA A 93 1.84 16.99 10.63
N LEU A 94 1.83 16.12 9.61
CA LEU A 94 0.63 15.38 9.23
C LEU A 94 0.14 14.48 10.37
N LYS A 95 1.06 13.86 11.07
CA LYS A 95 0.79 13.00 12.20
C LYS A 95 0.21 13.79 13.38
N GLU A 96 0.78 14.94 13.70
CA GLU A 96 0.29 15.85 14.73
C GLU A 96 -1.14 16.36 14.42
N MET A 97 -1.39 16.73 13.16
CA MET A 97 -2.68 17.25 12.71
C MET A 97 -3.82 16.21 12.72
N THR A 98 -3.50 14.93 12.54
CA THR A 98 -4.52 13.91 12.24
C THR A 98 -4.52 12.70 13.18
N GLY A 99 -3.40 12.39 13.82
CA GLY A 99 -3.21 11.14 14.58
C GLY A 99 -3.26 9.87 13.73
N ALA A 100 -3.39 9.99 12.40
CA ALA A 100 -3.54 8.85 11.50
C ALA A 100 -2.19 8.15 11.23
N PRO A 101 -2.20 6.82 10.99
CA PRO A 101 -0.99 6.11 10.60
C PRO A 101 -0.48 6.57 9.23
N ILE A 102 0.85 6.68 9.11
CA ILE A 102 1.51 7.13 7.90
C ILE A 102 2.45 6.05 7.36
N LEU A 103 2.27 5.72 6.08
CA LEU A 103 3.23 4.96 5.29
C LEU A 103 4.14 5.93 4.53
N LYS A 104 5.44 5.65 4.48
CA LYS A 104 6.37 6.35 3.59
C LYS A 104 7.00 5.35 2.64
N ALA A 105 6.87 5.60 1.35
CA ALA A 105 7.47 4.75 0.31
C ALA A 105 8.94 5.10 0.10
N PHE A 106 9.76 4.05 0.00
CA PHE A 106 11.20 4.12 -0.25
C PHE A 106 11.57 3.22 -1.41
N THR A 107 12.35 3.77 -2.34
CA THR A 107 13.00 2.97 -3.37
C THR A 107 14.24 2.30 -2.78
N VAL A 108 14.26 0.97 -2.77
CA VAL A 108 15.37 0.18 -2.20
C VAL A 108 16.30 -0.30 -3.30
N ARG A 109 17.56 0.16 -3.26
CA ARG A 109 18.64 -0.25 -4.16
C ARG A 109 19.88 -0.72 -3.40
N SER A 110 19.96 -0.38 -2.10
CA SER A 110 21.11 -0.64 -1.24
C SER A 110 20.70 -0.88 0.20
N LYS A 111 21.63 -1.34 1.03
CA LYS A 111 21.43 -1.43 2.50
C LYS A 111 21.30 -0.05 3.15
N ASP A 112 21.90 0.99 2.58
CA ASP A 112 21.77 2.35 3.11
C ASP A 112 20.36 2.90 2.89
N ASP A 113 19.71 2.58 1.74
CA ASP A 113 18.30 2.91 1.52
C ASP A 113 17.40 2.24 2.58
N LEU A 114 17.66 0.97 2.91
CA LEU A 114 16.94 0.27 3.98
C LEU A 114 17.14 0.92 5.34
N LYS A 115 18.39 1.30 5.68
CA LYS A 115 18.68 2.00 6.92
C LYS A 115 17.94 3.33 6.99
N ALA A 116 17.95 4.12 5.91
CA ALA A 116 17.20 5.37 5.81
C ALA A 116 15.70 5.13 5.97
N ALA A 117 15.12 4.13 5.30
CA ALA A 117 13.71 3.78 5.41
C ALA A 117 13.29 3.43 6.84
N PHE A 118 14.08 2.62 7.52
CA PHE A 118 13.78 2.20 8.90
C PHE A 118 14.04 3.29 9.96
N SER A 119 14.87 4.29 9.66
CA SER A 119 15.14 5.43 10.55
C SER A 119 14.15 6.58 10.35
N TYR A 120 13.35 6.58 9.28
CA TYR A 120 12.42 7.65 8.97
C TYR A 120 11.21 7.66 9.95
N PRO A 121 10.66 8.84 10.35
CA PRO A 121 9.62 8.96 11.38
C PRO A 121 8.19 8.65 10.87
N CYS A 122 8.03 7.61 10.06
CA CYS A 122 6.72 7.06 9.68
C CYS A 122 6.35 5.86 10.54
N ASP A 123 5.07 5.48 10.54
CA ASP A 123 4.63 4.27 11.25
C ASP A 123 5.06 3.01 10.50
N TYR A 124 4.97 3.05 9.18
CA TYR A 124 5.34 1.94 8.32
C TYR A 124 6.16 2.42 7.12
N PRO A 125 7.44 2.04 6.98
CA PRO A 125 8.09 2.16 5.69
C PRO A 125 7.44 1.18 4.70
N LEU A 126 7.22 1.64 3.47
CA LEU A 126 6.84 0.81 2.34
C LEU A 126 8.06 0.67 1.43
N LEU A 127 8.55 -0.55 1.28
CA LEU A 127 9.73 -0.86 0.50
C LEU A 127 9.33 -1.26 -0.93
N ASP A 128 9.76 -0.48 -1.91
CA ASP A 128 9.42 -0.64 -3.33
C ASP A 128 10.69 -0.62 -4.20
N ASN A 129 10.62 -1.09 -5.43
CA ASN A 129 11.70 -0.96 -6.41
C ASN A 129 11.74 0.41 -7.12
N GLY A 130 10.76 1.27 -6.90
CA GLY A 130 10.78 2.69 -7.25
C GLY A 130 10.28 3.10 -8.62
N LYS A 131 9.66 2.23 -9.45
CA LYS A 131 9.23 2.67 -10.80
C LYS A 131 7.87 2.15 -11.27
N GLY A 132 7.12 1.40 -10.48
CA GLY A 132 5.88 0.76 -10.95
C GLY A 132 6.10 -0.16 -12.16
N THR A 133 7.34 -0.62 -12.37
CA THR A 133 7.76 -1.42 -13.54
C THR A 133 7.35 -2.88 -13.43
N GLY A 134 6.74 -3.29 -12.30
CA GLY A 134 6.39 -4.68 -12.05
C GLY A 134 7.59 -5.60 -11.75
N LYS A 135 8.80 -5.03 -11.61
CA LYS A 135 10.00 -5.79 -11.22
C LYS A 135 10.18 -5.71 -9.70
N VAL A 136 10.59 -6.78 -9.07
CA VAL A 136 11.01 -6.79 -7.66
C VAL A 136 12.38 -6.14 -7.53
N PHE A 137 12.66 -5.46 -6.39
CA PHE A 137 14.03 -5.11 -6.05
C PHE A 137 14.79 -6.36 -5.57
N ASP A 138 16.08 -6.24 -5.41
CA ASP A 138 16.89 -7.35 -4.91
C ASP A 138 16.54 -7.66 -3.44
N TRP A 139 15.70 -8.63 -3.23
CA TRP A 139 15.27 -9.07 -1.90
C TRP A 139 16.38 -9.65 -1.04
N SER A 140 17.57 -9.94 -1.60
CA SER A 140 18.73 -10.36 -0.81
C SER A 140 19.23 -9.26 0.13
N LEU A 141 18.83 -8.00 -0.14
CA LEU A 141 19.10 -6.86 0.74
C LEU A 141 18.32 -6.95 2.06
N LEU A 142 17.13 -7.60 2.05
CA LEU A 142 16.30 -7.76 3.25
C LEU A 142 16.90 -8.81 4.19
N GLY A 143 17.04 -8.47 5.45
CA GLY A 143 17.39 -9.42 6.52
C GLY A 143 16.19 -10.25 6.96
N LYS A 144 16.45 -11.26 7.80
CA LYS A 144 15.39 -12.10 8.41
C LYS A 144 14.52 -11.34 9.42
N SER A 145 14.98 -10.20 9.93
CA SER A 145 14.25 -9.34 10.87
C SER A 145 14.39 -7.89 10.47
N ALA A 146 13.30 -7.13 10.63
CA ALA A 146 13.28 -5.69 10.40
C ALA A 146 13.16 -4.94 11.74
N PRO A 147 13.75 -3.74 11.87
CA PRO A 147 13.69 -2.95 13.11
C PRO A 147 12.28 -2.49 13.50
N LYS A 148 11.39 -2.36 12.52
CA LYS A 148 9.97 -2.02 12.73
C LYS A 148 9.09 -2.65 11.65
N PRO A 149 7.76 -2.78 11.88
CA PRO A 149 6.81 -3.29 10.87
C PRO A 149 6.90 -2.49 9.57
N TYR A 150 6.83 -3.17 8.43
CA TYR A 150 6.94 -2.56 7.11
C TYR A 150 6.01 -3.21 6.08
N PHE A 151 5.68 -2.45 5.04
CA PHE A 151 4.99 -2.95 3.86
C PHE A 151 6.02 -3.33 2.79
N LEU A 152 5.84 -4.49 2.18
CA LEU A 152 6.61 -4.92 1.03
C LEU A 152 5.80 -4.72 -0.23
N ALA A 153 6.35 -3.97 -1.18
CA ALA A 153 5.74 -3.63 -2.46
C ALA A 153 6.71 -3.88 -3.62
N GLY A 154 6.26 -3.52 -4.84
CA GLY A 154 7.09 -3.57 -6.04
C GLY A 154 7.18 -4.95 -6.68
N GLY A 155 6.36 -5.18 -7.72
CA GLY A 155 6.41 -6.39 -8.53
C GLY A 155 5.90 -7.66 -7.86
N LEU A 156 5.09 -7.53 -6.81
CA LEU A 156 4.43 -8.69 -6.19
C LEU A 156 3.38 -9.27 -7.13
N THR A 157 3.35 -10.61 -7.19
CA THR A 157 2.42 -11.42 -7.96
C THR A 157 1.91 -12.59 -7.12
N VAL A 158 0.94 -13.34 -7.64
CA VAL A 158 0.44 -14.57 -6.99
C VAL A 158 1.56 -15.57 -6.72
N GLU A 159 2.52 -15.65 -7.66
CA GLU A 159 3.59 -16.64 -7.63
C GLU A 159 4.69 -16.30 -6.61
N ASN A 160 5.04 -15.01 -6.45
CA ASN A 160 6.18 -14.61 -5.63
C ASN A 160 5.82 -14.11 -4.23
N ALA A 161 4.58 -13.66 -4.00
CA ALA A 161 4.16 -13.13 -2.71
C ALA A 161 4.25 -14.16 -1.55
N PRO A 162 3.90 -15.46 -1.74
CA PRO A 162 4.07 -16.45 -0.68
C PRO A 162 5.52 -16.63 -0.24
N ASP A 163 6.47 -16.64 -1.19
CA ASP A 163 7.89 -16.74 -0.85
C ASP A 163 8.39 -15.51 -0.11
N ALA A 164 7.97 -14.31 -0.55
CA ALA A 164 8.28 -13.06 0.14
C ALA A 164 7.77 -13.06 1.60
N CYS A 165 6.54 -13.52 1.83
CA CYS A 165 5.97 -13.61 3.17
C CYS A 165 6.73 -14.59 4.06
N ARG A 166 7.06 -15.81 3.57
CA ARG A 166 7.82 -16.80 4.32
C ARG A 166 9.23 -16.35 4.69
N ARG A 167 9.91 -15.67 3.75
CA ARG A 167 11.32 -15.31 3.94
C ARG A 167 11.50 -14.07 4.79
N PHE A 168 10.62 -13.10 4.68
CA PHE A 168 10.84 -11.75 5.21
C PHE A 168 9.79 -11.31 6.22
N ALA A 169 8.69 -12.04 6.35
CA ALA A 169 7.60 -11.78 7.30
C ALA A 169 7.20 -10.28 7.35
N PRO A 170 6.95 -9.60 6.21
CA PRO A 170 6.54 -8.20 6.24
C PRO A 170 5.22 -8.07 7.01
N TYR A 171 4.99 -6.90 7.61
CA TYR A 171 3.71 -6.59 8.23
C TYR A 171 2.56 -6.68 7.22
N ALA A 172 2.78 -6.19 6.00
CA ALA A 172 1.84 -6.30 4.90
C ALA A 172 2.56 -6.44 3.56
N VAL A 173 1.90 -7.10 2.61
CA VAL A 173 2.25 -7.10 1.20
C VAL A 173 1.33 -6.17 0.45
N ASP A 174 1.89 -5.31 -0.42
CA ASP A 174 1.15 -4.32 -1.22
C ASP A 174 1.25 -4.64 -2.71
N VAL A 175 0.13 -4.97 -3.32
CA VAL A 175 0.05 -5.33 -4.74
C VAL A 175 -0.85 -4.36 -5.52
N SER A 176 -0.44 -4.02 -6.73
CA SER A 176 -1.24 -3.22 -7.64
C SER A 176 -1.37 -3.89 -9.01
N SER A 177 -0.37 -3.78 -9.88
CA SER A 177 -0.40 -4.34 -11.25
C SER A 177 -0.42 -5.88 -11.27
N GLY A 178 0.13 -6.55 -10.29
CA GLY A 178 0.14 -8.02 -10.20
C GLY A 178 -1.24 -8.68 -10.10
N VAL A 179 -2.27 -7.89 -9.83
CA VAL A 179 -3.68 -8.33 -9.78
C VAL A 179 -4.56 -7.59 -10.79
N GLU A 180 -3.95 -7.18 -11.92
CA GLU A 180 -4.64 -6.49 -13.01
C GLU A 180 -4.60 -7.30 -14.31
N THR A 181 -5.62 -7.09 -15.14
CA THR A 181 -5.67 -7.45 -16.55
C THR A 181 -6.02 -6.18 -17.32
N ASP A 182 -5.23 -5.84 -18.34
CA ASP A 182 -5.37 -4.63 -19.16
C ASP A 182 -5.50 -3.33 -18.34
N GLY A 183 -4.72 -3.24 -17.24
CA GLY A 183 -4.69 -2.08 -16.35
C GLY A 183 -5.93 -1.90 -15.48
N ARG A 184 -6.79 -2.92 -15.34
CA ARG A 184 -7.96 -2.96 -14.45
C ARG A 184 -7.83 -4.08 -13.44
N LYS A 185 -8.39 -3.89 -12.25
CA LYS A 185 -8.40 -4.95 -11.23
C LYS A 185 -9.15 -6.17 -11.76
N ASP A 186 -8.53 -7.32 -11.62
CA ASP A 186 -9.06 -8.62 -12.03
C ASP A 186 -9.48 -9.42 -10.80
N TYR A 187 -10.75 -9.74 -10.70
CA TYR A 187 -11.30 -10.48 -9.55
C TYR A 187 -10.58 -11.80 -9.30
N THR A 188 -10.32 -12.57 -10.36
CA THR A 188 -9.69 -13.90 -10.25
C THR A 188 -8.25 -13.76 -9.74
N LYS A 189 -7.49 -12.78 -10.25
CA LYS A 189 -6.13 -12.51 -9.79
C LYS A 189 -6.10 -11.97 -8.36
N MET A 190 -7.01 -11.06 -7.99
CA MET A 190 -7.15 -10.57 -6.61
C MET A 190 -7.43 -11.73 -5.65
N LYS A 191 -8.39 -12.60 -6.00
CA LYS A 191 -8.77 -13.78 -5.22
C LYS A 191 -7.57 -14.73 -5.05
N ALA A 192 -6.90 -15.06 -6.16
CA ALA A 192 -5.74 -15.94 -6.15
C ALA A 192 -4.60 -15.37 -5.27
N PHE A 193 -4.32 -14.06 -5.37
CA PHE A 193 -3.30 -13.40 -4.56
C PHE A 193 -3.61 -13.47 -3.06
N ILE A 194 -4.85 -13.13 -2.70
CA ILE A 194 -5.30 -13.16 -1.30
C ILE A 194 -5.24 -14.59 -0.76
N GLN A 195 -5.69 -15.58 -1.53
CA GLN A 195 -5.65 -16.97 -1.12
C GLN A 195 -4.20 -17.48 -0.96
N ALA A 196 -3.30 -17.15 -1.91
CA ALA A 196 -1.91 -17.54 -1.86
C ALA A 196 -1.17 -17.02 -0.62
N VAL A 197 -1.46 -15.78 -0.21
CA VAL A 197 -0.87 -15.22 1.02
C VAL A 197 -1.49 -15.82 2.27
N ARG A 198 -2.82 -15.96 2.33
CA ARG A 198 -3.53 -16.49 3.52
C ARG A 198 -3.34 -17.97 3.76
N SER A 199 -3.10 -18.78 2.71
CA SER A 199 -2.85 -20.21 2.87
C SER A 199 -1.55 -20.54 3.64
N LEU A 200 -0.68 -19.56 3.82
CA LEU A 200 0.55 -19.75 4.59
C LEU A 200 0.28 -20.00 6.08
N ASP A 201 -0.87 -19.54 6.59
CA ASP A 201 -1.22 -19.69 8.01
C ASP A 201 -1.96 -20.98 8.33
N SER A 202 -2.48 -21.65 7.30
CA SER A 202 -3.21 -22.93 7.46
C SER A 202 -2.28 -24.14 7.57
N ASN A 203 -0.95 -23.91 7.43
CA ASN A 203 0.07 -24.97 7.45
C ASN A 203 1.00 -24.91 8.68
N GLU A 204 0.66 -24.10 9.69
CA GLU A 204 1.24 -24.12 11.04
C GLU A 204 0.24 -24.79 12.01
#